data_2ff28d15b83a741623d6d4681c60ec3d
#
_entry.id   2ff28d15b83a741623d6d4681c60ec3d
#
_cell.length_a   1.000
_cell.length_b   1.000
_cell.length_c   1.000
_cell.angle_alpha   90.00
_cell.angle_beta   90.00
_cell.angle_gamma   90.00
#
_symmetry.space_group_name_H-M   'P 1'
#
loop_
_entity.id
_entity.type
_entity.pdbx_description
1 polymer ?
#
loop_
_entity_poly.entity_id
_entity_poly.type
_entity_poly.pdbx_seq_one_letter_code
_entity_poly.pdbx_strand_id
1 'polypeptide(L)'
;KAKRDGYVARSAYKLEEIDKKNRLLRKGNLVLDLGCSPGSWLQYAAGKVGEKGQVLGVDLQAVKLSLPKNVKVLQADIFEMTVKDLEINGCMVDVILSDMAPKTTGIRGTDAQRSFALNQQVIVLSRDILRPHGTLLLKAFQGAPLEELRREFSNSFAQVKLCKPKSSRSESVEI
;
A
#
# COMPACT_ATOMS: atom_id res chain seq x y z
N LYS A 1 9.06 1.07 -20.74
CA LYS A 1 9.49 -0.11 -19.97
C LYS A 1 8.30 -0.77 -19.28
N ALA A 2 7.50 -0.08 -18.42
CA ALA A 2 6.38 -0.69 -17.69
C ALA A 2 5.40 -1.43 -18.63
N LYS A 3 4.91 -0.77 -19.67
CA LYS A 3 4.02 -1.40 -20.68
C LYS A 3 4.64 -2.63 -21.35
N ARG A 4 5.95 -2.61 -21.63
CA ARG A 4 6.66 -3.77 -22.22
C ARG A 4 6.73 -4.94 -21.24
N ASP A 5 6.85 -4.64 -19.96
CA ASP A 5 6.94 -5.65 -18.89
C ASP A 5 5.54 -6.03 -18.35
N GLY A 6 4.44 -5.57 -19.00
CA GLY A 6 3.05 -5.91 -18.69
C GLY A 6 2.41 -5.11 -17.55
N TYR A 7 3.11 -4.15 -16.97
CA TYR A 7 2.56 -3.31 -15.90
C TYR A 7 1.85 -2.06 -16.43
N VAL A 8 0.69 -1.74 -15.84
CA VAL A 8 -0.09 -0.54 -16.20
C VAL A 8 0.64 0.76 -15.82
N ALA A 9 1.46 0.76 -14.77
CA ALA A 9 2.23 1.91 -14.34
C ALA A 9 3.62 1.53 -13.81
N ARG A 10 4.54 2.51 -13.84
CA ARG A 10 5.92 2.33 -13.38
C ARG A 10 6.07 2.13 -11.87
N SER A 11 5.04 2.47 -11.09
CA SER A 11 5.04 2.30 -9.63
C SER A 11 5.21 0.82 -9.22
N ALA A 12 4.88 -0.15 -10.08
CA ALA A 12 5.20 -1.55 -9.85
C ALA A 12 6.69 -1.79 -9.51
N TYR A 13 7.60 -1.05 -10.14
CA TYR A 13 9.04 -1.20 -9.87
C TYR A 13 9.47 -0.73 -8.49
N LYS A 14 8.74 0.23 -7.87
CA LYS A 14 8.98 0.63 -6.48
C LYS A 14 8.69 -0.55 -5.55
N LEU A 15 7.52 -1.17 -5.71
CA LEU A 15 7.14 -2.33 -4.91
C LEU A 15 8.08 -3.51 -5.17
N GLU A 16 8.42 -3.77 -6.43
CA GLU A 16 9.36 -4.86 -6.80
C GLU A 16 10.72 -4.69 -6.13
N GLU A 17 11.28 -3.48 -6.11
CA GLU A 17 12.58 -3.19 -5.50
C GLU A 17 12.54 -3.39 -3.98
N ILE A 18 11.48 -2.87 -3.33
CA ILE A 18 11.29 -3.01 -1.88
C ILE A 18 11.05 -4.47 -1.51
N ASP A 19 10.21 -5.18 -2.26
CA ASP A 19 9.91 -6.59 -2.02
C ASP A 19 11.14 -7.48 -2.18
N LYS A 20 11.95 -7.29 -3.25
CA LYS A 20 13.21 -8.03 -3.44
C LYS A 20 14.17 -7.85 -2.29
N LYS A 21 14.24 -6.65 -1.70
CA LYS A 21 15.14 -6.35 -0.57
C LYS A 21 14.64 -6.91 0.76
N ASN A 22 13.33 -6.83 1.00
CA ASN A 22 12.75 -7.11 2.31
C ASN A 22 11.91 -8.40 2.35
N ARG A 23 11.63 -9.05 1.20
CA ARG A 23 10.84 -10.27 1.06
C ARG A 23 9.44 -10.13 1.68
N LEU A 24 8.74 -9.05 1.30
CA LEU A 24 7.44 -8.70 1.87
C LEU A 24 6.36 -9.70 1.46
N LEU A 25 6.36 -10.08 0.18
CA LEU A 25 5.31 -10.90 -0.41
C LEU A 25 5.76 -12.36 -0.55
N ARG A 26 4.90 -13.28 -0.14
CA ARG A 26 5.14 -14.72 -0.21
C ARG A 26 3.94 -15.43 -0.86
N LYS A 27 4.20 -16.60 -1.45
CA LYS A 27 3.13 -17.47 -1.97
C LYS A 27 2.10 -17.78 -0.89
N GLY A 28 0.83 -17.65 -1.22
CA GLY A 28 -0.29 -17.89 -0.32
C GLY A 28 -0.68 -16.73 0.58
N ASN A 29 0.02 -15.58 0.53
CA ASN A 29 -0.36 -14.42 1.34
C ASN A 29 -1.74 -13.88 0.95
N LEU A 30 -2.45 -13.38 1.96
CA LEU A 30 -3.57 -12.45 1.83
C LEU A 30 -3.02 -11.02 1.95
N VAL A 31 -3.15 -10.24 0.88
CA VAL A 31 -2.60 -8.88 0.77
C VAL A 31 -3.73 -7.87 0.61
N LEU A 32 -3.64 -6.76 1.33
CA LEU A 32 -4.49 -5.59 1.14
C LEU A 32 -3.67 -4.47 0.49
N ASP A 33 -4.14 -3.93 -0.64
CA ASP A 33 -3.51 -2.82 -1.38
C ASP A 33 -4.42 -1.59 -1.34
N LEU A 34 -4.06 -0.59 -0.55
CA LEU A 34 -4.78 0.65 -0.34
C LEU A 34 -4.25 1.74 -1.28
N GLY A 35 -5.16 2.36 -2.04
CA GLY A 35 -4.78 3.25 -3.14
C GLY A 35 -4.31 2.47 -4.37
N CYS A 36 -5.03 1.39 -4.68
CA CYS A 36 -4.60 0.40 -5.66
C CYS A 36 -4.68 0.87 -7.11
N SER A 37 -5.46 1.91 -7.43
CA SER A 37 -5.60 2.42 -8.82
C SER A 37 -4.26 3.03 -9.31
N PRO A 38 -3.85 2.79 -10.55
CA PRO A 38 -4.54 2.09 -11.66
C PRO A 38 -4.35 0.56 -11.66
N GLY A 39 -3.71 -0.07 -10.65
CA GLY A 39 -3.60 -1.52 -10.49
C GLY A 39 -2.21 -2.12 -10.66
N SER A 40 -1.16 -1.30 -10.72
CA SER A 40 0.21 -1.81 -10.93
C SER A 40 0.75 -2.61 -9.74
N TRP A 41 0.39 -2.23 -8.51
CA TRP A 41 0.76 -2.98 -7.33
C TRP A 41 -0.08 -4.24 -7.19
N LEU A 42 -1.37 -4.19 -7.56
CA LEU A 42 -2.23 -5.39 -7.66
C LEU A 42 -1.62 -6.43 -8.60
N GLN A 43 -1.17 -6.01 -9.80
CA GLN A 43 -0.56 -6.92 -10.77
C GLN A 43 0.69 -7.61 -10.21
N TYR A 44 1.58 -6.82 -9.59
CA TYR A 44 2.81 -7.35 -8.99
C TYR A 44 2.51 -8.29 -7.82
N ALA A 45 1.66 -7.85 -6.88
CA ALA A 45 1.31 -8.63 -5.69
C ALA A 45 0.63 -9.95 -6.08
N ALA A 46 -0.34 -9.93 -7.01
CA ALA A 46 -1.04 -11.12 -7.48
C ALA A 46 -0.09 -12.18 -8.03
N GLY A 47 0.89 -11.76 -8.84
CA GLY A 47 1.92 -12.66 -9.36
C GLY A 47 2.81 -13.25 -8.27
N LYS A 48 3.10 -12.48 -7.21
CA LYS A 48 3.95 -12.93 -6.09
C LYS A 48 3.25 -13.91 -5.16
N VAL A 49 1.99 -13.63 -4.80
CA VAL A 49 1.24 -14.50 -3.90
C VAL A 49 0.74 -15.77 -4.58
N GLY A 50 0.60 -15.74 -5.92
CA GLY A 50 0.18 -16.87 -6.74
C GLY A 50 -1.28 -17.31 -6.49
N GLU A 51 -1.68 -18.43 -7.08
CA GLU A 51 -3.08 -18.89 -7.09
C GLU A 51 -3.64 -19.20 -5.69
N LYS A 52 -2.79 -19.57 -4.74
CA LYS A 52 -3.19 -19.88 -3.36
C LYS A 52 -3.29 -18.64 -2.47
N GLY A 53 -2.78 -17.49 -2.94
CA GLY A 53 -2.87 -16.21 -2.25
C GLY A 53 -4.02 -15.38 -2.80
N GLN A 54 -4.34 -14.29 -2.10
CA GLN A 54 -5.35 -13.33 -2.51
C GLN A 54 -4.80 -11.90 -2.39
N VAL A 55 -5.27 -11.03 -3.27
CA VAL A 55 -5.01 -9.59 -3.19
C VAL A 55 -6.34 -8.86 -3.20
N LEU A 56 -6.55 -8.03 -2.17
CA LEU A 56 -7.69 -7.13 -2.06
C LEU A 56 -7.21 -5.72 -2.34
N GLY A 57 -7.78 -5.07 -3.34
CA GLY A 57 -7.49 -3.67 -3.64
C GLY A 57 -8.60 -2.76 -3.14
N VAL A 58 -8.24 -1.59 -2.62
CA VAL A 58 -9.20 -0.54 -2.27
C VAL A 58 -8.74 0.78 -2.88
N ASP A 59 -9.64 1.47 -3.57
CA ASP A 59 -9.38 2.81 -4.12
C ASP A 59 -10.68 3.58 -4.31
N LEU A 60 -10.62 4.90 -4.26
CA LEU A 60 -11.71 5.79 -4.65
C LEU A 60 -12.07 5.67 -6.13
N GLN A 61 -11.08 5.31 -6.96
CA GLN A 61 -11.22 5.19 -8.41
C GLN A 61 -11.32 3.72 -8.81
N ALA A 62 -12.21 3.45 -9.76
CA ALA A 62 -12.32 2.12 -10.34
C ALA A 62 -11.03 1.69 -11.07
N VAL A 63 -10.60 0.46 -10.83
CA VAL A 63 -9.49 -0.16 -11.56
C VAL A 63 -10.01 -0.72 -12.89
N LYS A 64 -9.53 -0.15 -14.00
CA LYS A 64 -9.95 -0.54 -15.38
C LYS A 64 -8.97 -1.55 -15.99
N LEU A 65 -8.71 -2.65 -15.29
CA LEU A 65 -7.82 -3.71 -15.75
C LEU A 65 -8.52 -5.06 -15.71
N SER A 66 -8.15 -5.93 -16.63
CA SER A 66 -8.41 -7.35 -16.47
C SER A 66 -7.48 -7.89 -15.38
N LEU A 67 -8.05 -8.25 -14.26
CA LEU A 67 -7.31 -8.71 -13.08
C LEU A 67 -7.34 -10.25 -13.00
N PRO A 68 -6.31 -10.89 -12.46
CA PRO A 68 -6.31 -12.31 -12.17
C PRO A 68 -7.43 -12.71 -11.20
N LYS A 69 -7.83 -13.97 -11.22
CA LYS A 69 -8.93 -14.50 -10.38
C LYS A 69 -8.69 -14.35 -8.87
N ASN A 70 -7.42 -14.27 -8.45
CA ASN A 70 -7.01 -14.08 -7.06
C ASN A 70 -6.97 -12.60 -6.62
N VAL A 71 -7.50 -11.68 -7.43
CA VAL A 71 -7.60 -10.25 -7.11
C VAL A 71 -9.05 -9.83 -7.05
N LYS A 72 -9.42 -9.16 -5.96
CA LYS A 72 -10.69 -8.45 -5.80
C LYS A 72 -10.41 -6.97 -5.60
N VAL A 73 -11.31 -6.11 -6.07
CA VAL A 73 -11.21 -4.65 -5.88
C VAL A 73 -12.52 -4.13 -5.33
N LEU A 74 -12.41 -3.34 -4.27
CA LEU A 74 -13.48 -2.57 -3.66
C LEU A 74 -13.27 -1.09 -4.00
N GLN A 75 -14.28 -0.46 -4.60
CA GLN A 75 -14.27 0.99 -4.78
C GLN A 75 -14.86 1.65 -3.54
N ALA A 76 -14.00 2.21 -2.68
CA ALA A 76 -14.41 2.80 -1.41
C ALA A 76 -13.42 3.87 -0.95
N ASP A 77 -13.90 4.73 -0.03
CA ASP A 77 -13.06 5.67 0.71
C ASP A 77 -12.54 4.99 1.99
N ILE A 78 -11.25 5.03 2.22
CA ILE A 78 -10.62 4.46 3.42
C ILE A 78 -11.12 5.11 4.72
N PHE A 79 -11.60 6.36 4.65
CA PHE A 79 -12.15 7.05 5.82
C PHE A 79 -13.58 6.62 6.17
N GLU A 80 -14.30 6.05 5.21
CA GLU A 80 -15.70 5.63 5.37
C GLU A 80 -15.86 4.11 5.47
N MET A 81 -14.89 3.34 4.92
CA MET A 81 -14.95 1.89 4.91
C MET A 81 -14.71 1.28 6.30
N THR A 82 -15.31 0.13 6.51
CA THR A 82 -15.10 -0.71 7.68
C THR A 82 -14.39 -2.02 7.32
N VAL A 83 -13.89 -2.74 8.32
CA VAL A 83 -13.29 -4.07 8.12
C VAL A 83 -14.27 -5.06 7.48
N LYS A 84 -15.58 -4.91 7.72
CA LYS A 84 -16.63 -5.78 7.15
C LYS A 84 -16.71 -5.64 5.64
N ASP A 85 -16.46 -4.45 5.10
CA ASP A 85 -16.53 -4.16 3.67
C ASP A 85 -15.44 -4.90 2.88
N LEU A 86 -14.36 -5.33 3.55
CA LEU A 86 -13.28 -6.10 2.93
C LEU A 86 -13.65 -7.56 2.67
N GLU A 87 -14.76 -8.05 3.20
CA GLU A 87 -15.24 -9.44 3.04
C GLU A 87 -14.19 -10.53 3.31
N ILE A 88 -13.26 -10.26 4.25
CA ILE A 88 -12.20 -11.20 4.62
C ILE A 88 -12.67 -12.30 5.59
N ASN A 89 -13.97 -12.35 5.92
CA ASN A 89 -14.61 -13.41 6.72
C ASN A 89 -13.87 -13.69 8.06
N GLY A 90 -13.37 -12.64 8.72
CA GLY A 90 -12.62 -12.76 9.97
C GLY A 90 -11.16 -13.20 9.80
N CYS A 91 -10.69 -13.40 8.57
CA CYS A 91 -9.27 -13.65 8.32
C CYS A 91 -8.45 -12.38 8.54
N MET A 92 -7.23 -12.53 9.03
CA MET A 92 -6.27 -11.42 9.13
C MET A 92 -5.39 -11.39 7.88
N VAL A 93 -5.04 -10.19 7.42
CA VAL A 93 -4.14 -10.04 6.27
C VAL A 93 -2.67 -10.21 6.67
N ASP A 94 -1.89 -10.77 5.77
CA ASP A 94 -0.45 -10.98 5.94
C ASP A 94 0.34 -9.70 5.68
N VAL A 95 -0.08 -8.93 4.69
CA VAL A 95 0.61 -7.73 4.21
C VAL A 95 -0.41 -6.65 3.88
N ILE A 96 -0.16 -5.44 4.35
CA ILE A 96 -0.84 -4.23 3.91
C ILE A 96 0.14 -3.40 3.09
N LEU A 97 -0.27 -3.03 1.90
CA LEU A 97 0.42 -2.10 1.01
C LEU A 97 -0.39 -0.81 0.91
N SER A 98 0.26 0.34 0.86
CA SER A 98 -0.41 1.63 0.64
C SER A 98 0.46 2.57 -0.19
N ASP A 99 0.06 2.79 -1.44
CA ASP A 99 0.63 3.83 -2.32
C ASP A 99 -0.30 5.06 -2.42
N MET A 100 -1.17 5.24 -1.41
CA MET A 100 -2.09 6.38 -1.38
C MET A 100 -1.34 7.71 -1.37
N ALA A 101 -1.87 8.66 -2.11
CA ALA A 101 -1.43 10.04 -2.09
C ALA A 101 -2.65 10.97 -2.00
N PRO A 102 -2.59 12.04 -1.21
CA PRO A 102 -3.64 13.04 -1.23
C PRO A 102 -3.64 13.76 -2.58
N LYS A 103 -4.75 14.42 -2.92
CA LYS A 103 -4.75 15.42 -3.99
C LYS A 103 -3.79 16.53 -3.58
N THR A 104 -2.68 16.66 -4.32
CA THR A 104 -1.64 17.63 -4.01
C THR A 104 -2.11 19.05 -4.33
N THR A 105 -1.81 19.98 -3.43
CA THR A 105 -2.06 21.42 -3.62
C THR A 105 -0.86 22.14 -4.20
N GLY A 106 0.32 21.51 -4.21
CA GLY A 106 1.62 22.11 -4.50
C GLY A 106 2.25 22.79 -3.29
N ILE A 107 1.54 22.92 -2.18
CA ILE A 107 2.05 23.48 -0.91
C ILE A 107 2.58 22.32 -0.06
N ARG A 108 3.90 22.20 0.06
CA ARG A 108 4.57 21.05 0.70
C ARG A 108 4.04 20.73 2.10
N GLY A 109 3.83 21.74 2.94
CA GLY A 109 3.31 21.54 4.30
C GLY A 109 1.90 20.98 4.33
N THR A 110 1.00 21.52 3.52
CA THR A 110 -0.38 21.03 3.40
C THR A 110 -0.43 19.61 2.85
N ASP A 111 0.36 19.32 1.83
CA ASP A 111 0.39 18.01 1.21
C ASP A 111 0.98 16.95 2.16
N ALA A 112 1.98 17.32 2.96
CA ALA A 112 2.54 16.46 4.00
C ALA A 112 1.52 16.14 5.10
N GLN A 113 0.74 17.13 5.56
CA GLN A 113 -0.31 16.92 6.57
C GLN A 113 -1.44 16.01 6.03
N ARG A 114 -1.86 16.20 4.79
CA ARG A 114 -2.86 15.33 4.17
C ARG A 114 -2.37 13.89 4.01
N SER A 115 -1.10 13.73 3.61
CA SER A 115 -0.46 12.40 3.54
C SER A 115 -0.38 11.75 4.93
N PHE A 116 -0.09 12.53 5.96
CA PHE A 116 -0.07 12.06 7.35
C PHE A 116 -1.43 11.54 7.80
N ALA A 117 -2.52 12.29 7.54
CA ALA A 117 -3.87 11.85 7.90
C ALA A 117 -4.28 10.52 7.23
N LEU A 118 -3.95 10.35 5.93
CA LEU A 118 -4.15 9.08 5.23
C LEU A 118 -3.38 7.94 5.90
N ASN A 119 -2.13 8.19 6.26
CA ASN A 119 -1.27 7.18 6.88
C ASN A 119 -1.74 6.81 8.29
N GLN A 120 -2.25 7.78 9.07
CA GLN A 120 -2.88 7.49 10.37
C GLN A 120 -4.07 6.54 10.21
N GLN A 121 -4.93 6.75 9.21
CA GLN A 121 -6.05 5.86 8.95
C GLN A 121 -5.59 4.45 8.59
N VAL A 122 -4.50 4.30 7.81
CA VAL A 122 -3.90 2.99 7.53
C VAL A 122 -3.41 2.30 8.79
N ILE A 123 -2.78 3.04 9.71
CA ILE A 123 -2.31 2.48 11.00
C ILE A 123 -3.50 1.99 11.83
N VAL A 124 -4.56 2.79 11.93
CA VAL A 124 -5.77 2.40 12.66
C VAL A 124 -6.33 1.11 12.08
N LEU A 125 -6.56 1.06 10.78
CA LEU A 125 -7.07 -0.14 10.09
C LEU A 125 -6.14 -1.35 10.31
N SER A 126 -4.82 -1.14 10.26
CA SER A 126 -3.85 -2.22 10.41
C SER A 126 -3.93 -2.93 11.78
N ARG A 127 -4.30 -2.22 12.83
CA ARG A 127 -4.44 -2.81 14.17
C ARG A 127 -5.56 -3.84 14.25
N ASP A 128 -6.59 -3.65 13.42
CA ASP A 128 -7.77 -4.52 13.42
C ASP A 128 -7.61 -5.74 12.51
N ILE A 129 -6.81 -5.61 11.42
CA ILE A 129 -6.80 -6.63 10.38
C ILE A 129 -5.43 -7.24 10.06
N LEU A 130 -4.32 -6.59 10.43
CA LEU A 130 -2.99 -7.13 10.18
C LEU A 130 -2.66 -8.20 11.22
N ARG A 131 -2.31 -9.40 10.77
CA ARG A 131 -1.94 -10.48 11.69
C ARG A 131 -0.68 -10.13 12.51
N PRO A 132 -0.48 -10.77 13.66
CA PRO A 132 0.79 -10.73 14.37
C PRO A 132 1.95 -11.11 13.43
N HIS A 133 3.03 -10.34 13.47
CA HIS A 133 4.18 -10.47 12.55
C HIS A 133 3.87 -10.19 11.07
N GLY A 134 2.71 -9.62 10.78
CA GLY A 134 2.38 -9.11 9.45
C GLY A 134 3.22 -7.89 9.09
N THR A 135 3.18 -7.50 7.83
CA THR A 135 3.98 -6.40 7.30
C THR A 135 3.10 -5.28 6.76
N LEU A 136 3.43 -4.06 7.13
CA LEU A 136 2.84 -2.85 6.55
C LEU A 136 3.90 -2.08 5.76
N LEU A 137 3.61 -1.83 4.48
CA LEU A 137 4.37 -0.92 3.61
C LEU A 137 3.48 0.24 3.23
N LEU A 138 3.89 1.46 3.53
CA LEU A 138 3.16 2.63 3.09
C LEU A 138 4.09 3.71 2.54
N LYS A 139 3.52 4.56 1.68
CA LYS A 139 4.18 5.76 1.19
C LYS A 139 3.87 6.93 2.12
N ALA A 140 4.90 7.68 2.47
CA ALA A 140 4.78 8.93 3.20
C ALA A 140 5.44 10.08 2.43
N PHE A 141 5.02 11.31 2.71
CA PHE A 141 5.69 12.50 2.20
C PHE A 141 6.72 12.99 3.22
N GLN A 142 7.88 13.39 2.74
CA GLN A 142 8.88 14.04 3.58
C GLN A 142 8.36 15.38 4.11
N GLY A 143 8.64 15.66 5.37
CA GLY A 143 8.22 16.89 6.05
C GLY A 143 8.10 16.68 7.55
N ALA A 144 7.67 17.72 8.26
CA ALA A 144 7.55 17.71 9.73
C ALA A 144 6.70 16.54 10.29
N PRO A 145 5.58 16.11 9.65
CA PRO A 145 4.80 15.01 10.15
C PRO A 145 5.46 13.63 10.06
N LEU A 146 6.56 13.47 9.31
CA LEU A 146 7.21 12.17 9.11
C LEU A 146 7.77 11.58 10.42
N GLU A 147 8.35 12.42 11.28
CA GLU A 147 8.90 11.96 12.57
C GLU A 147 7.79 11.57 13.56
N GLU A 148 6.65 12.25 13.52
CA GLU A 148 5.46 11.87 14.29
C GLU A 148 4.91 10.52 13.80
N LEU A 149 4.75 10.38 12.50
CA LEU A 149 4.34 9.12 11.87
C LEU A 149 5.28 7.97 12.26
N ARG A 150 6.59 8.20 12.22
CA ARG A 150 7.60 7.21 12.62
C ARG A 150 7.45 6.80 14.08
N ARG A 151 7.13 7.73 14.98
CA ARG A 151 6.85 7.44 16.39
C ARG A 151 5.62 6.55 16.55
N GLU A 152 4.51 6.88 15.87
CA GLU A 152 3.30 6.07 15.90
C GLU A 152 3.56 4.64 15.41
N PHE A 153 4.34 4.48 14.33
CA PHE A 153 4.77 3.18 13.85
C PHE A 153 5.60 2.42 14.87
N SER A 154 6.56 3.08 15.53
CA SER A 154 7.42 2.45 16.52
C SER A 154 6.65 1.97 17.76
N ASN A 155 5.49 2.58 18.05
CA ASN A 155 4.58 2.12 19.11
C ASN A 155 3.73 0.91 18.70
N SER A 156 3.54 0.70 17.41
CA SER A 156 2.64 -0.34 16.88
C SER A 156 3.38 -1.53 16.26
N PHE A 157 4.62 -1.34 15.82
CA PHE A 157 5.40 -2.32 15.08
C PHE A 157 6.77 -2.56 15.71
N ALA A 158 7.18 -3.81 15.80
CA ALA A 158 8.48 -4.19 16.37
C ALA A 158 9.68 -3.63 15.59
N GLN A 159 9.52 -3.37 14.30
CA GLN A 159 10.58 -2.83 13.45
C GLN A 159 10.00 -1.84 12.44
N VAL A 160 10.61 -0.67 12.34
CA VAL A 160 10.27 0.37 11.36
C VAL A 160 11.50 0.71 10.52
N LYS A 161 11.34 0.72 9.21
CA LYS A 161 12.39 1.07 8.25
C LYS A 161 11.91 2.13 7.29
N LEU A 162 12.69 3.17 7.07
CA LEU A 162 12.48 4.11 5.98
C LEU A 162 13.20 3.60 4.73
N CYS A 163 12.48 3.60 3.60
CA CYS A 163 12.98 3.11 2.33
C CYS A 163 12.74 4.13 1.23
N LYS A 164 13.80 4.60 0.56
CA LYS A 164 13.67 5.38 -0.68
C LYS A 164 14.13 4.53 -1.86
N PRO A 165 13.21 3.96 -2.66
CA PRO A 165 13.59 3.14 -3.81
C PRO A 165 14.38 3.95 -4.85
N LYS A 166 15.36 3.34 -5.48
CA LYS A 166 16.12 3.92 -6.61
C LYS A 166 15.21 4.21 -7.81
N SER A 167 14.13 3.44 -7.95
CA SER A 167 13.09 3.62 -8.96
C SER A 167 12.20 4.86 -8.72
N SER A 168 12.27 5.50 -7.54
CA SER A 168 11.64 6.80 -7.29
C SER A 168 12.34 7.89 -8.10
N ARG A 169 11.61 8.97 -8.44
CA ARG A 169 12.24 10.15 -9.05
C ARG A 169 13.15 10.83 -8.04
N SER A 170 14.28 11.38 -8.50
CA SER A 170 15.24 12.10 -7.63
C SER A 170 14.60 13.25 -6.86
N GLU A 171 13.68 13.95 -7.50
CA GLU A 171 12.96 15.12 -6.96
C GLU A 171 11.71 14.74 -6.13
N SER A 172 11.39 13.44 -6.02
CA SER A 172 10.20 12.99 -5.29
C SER A 172 10.38 13.22 -3.79
N VAL A 173 9.38 13.86 -3.18
CA VAL A 173 9.25 14.02 -1.72
C VAL A 173 8.71 12.76 -1.04
N GLU A 174 8.41 11.72 -1.80
CA GLU A 174 7.91 10.44 -1.29
C GLU A 174 9.05 9.59 -0.69
N ILE A 175 8.73 8.88 0.39
CA ILE A 175 9.60 7.93 1.08
C ILE A 175 8.81 6.67 1.44
#